data_815b68c085cff60865d6d2936ca4223e
#
_entry.id   815b68c085cff60865d6d2936ca4223e
#
_cell.length_a   1.000
_cell.length_b   1.000
_cell.length_c   1.000
_cell.angle_alpha   90.00
_cell.angle_beta   90.00
_cell.angle_gamma   90.00
#
_symmetry.space_group_name_H-M   'P 1'
#
loop_
_entity.id
_entity.type
_entity.pdbx_description
1 polymer ?
#
loop_
_entity_poly.entity_id
_entity_poly.type
_entity_poly.pdbx_seq_one_letter_code
_entity_poly.pdbx_strand_id
1 'polypeptide(L)'
;AESIGKQGQEQTGKPTFTPGNPAVPMNDDTPATFEDGKTTKTVDGVGTYTVEPDGTVTFKPVPSFVGEAPSVTVVREDMNGTKVSAKYTPTVTPVRPTGEEVTSEDIQGKTQTGKPTFTEGDPVVPMDDSVPATFEDGSTTKTIPGEGTYTVAPDGTVTFVPEKSFTGKGTGVTVVRVDKNGTKASAKYTPTVIPVTPTADPAESTGVQGQEQTGKPTFNPGNPEVPMDDSVPAT
;
A
#
# COMPACT_ATOMS: atom_id res chain seq x y z
N ALA A 1 -24.12 -17.24 19.78
CA ALA A 1 -22.87 -17.64 19.14
C ALA A 1 -22.06 -16.42 18.76
N GLU A 2 -20.75 -16.57 18.73
CA GLU A 2 -19.82 -15.51 18.35
C GLU A 2 -18.78 -16.10 17.40
N SER A 3 -18.17 -15.25 16.57
CA SER A 3 -16.99 -15.61 15.78
C SER A 3 -16.03 -14.45 15.70
N ILE A 4 -14.76 -14.74 15.47
CA ILE A 4 -13.71 -13.75 15.24
C ILE A 4 -12.96 -14.15 13.97
N GLY A 5 -12.91 -13.27 13.01
CA GLY A 5 -12.21 -13.49 11.74
C GLY A 5 -11.43 -12.26 11.31
N LYS A 6 -10.60 -12.42 10.28
CA LYS A 6 -9.80 -11.34 9.71
C LYS A 6 -10.62 -10.52 8.71
N GLN A 7 -10.24 -9.27 8.54
CA GLN A 7 -10.81 -8.35 7.56
C GLN A 7 -10.88 -8.99 6.16
N GLY A 8 -12.04 -8.91 5.52
CA GLY A 8 -12.31 -9.49 4.20
C GLY A 8 -12.60 -11.00 4.20
N GLN A 9 -12.47 -11.70 5.34
CA GLN A 9 -12.76 -13.13 5.44
C GLN A 9 -14.20 -13.41 5.87
N GLU A 10 -14.77 -14.42 5.22
CA GLU A 10 -16.06 -14.99 5.60
C GLU A 10 -15.95 -15.74 6.93
N GLN A 11 -16.96 -15.62 7.76
CA GLN A 11 -17.04 -16.24 9.08
C GLN A 11 -18.33 -17.02 9.21
N THR A 12 -18.31 -18.07 10.02
CA THR A 12 -19.50 -18.85 10.35
C THR A 12 -19.69 -18.95 11.85
N GLY A 13 -20.95 -19.01 12.26
CA GLY A 13 -21.32 -19.28 13.65
C GLY A 13 -22.66 -20.04 13.72
N LYS A 14 -22.76 -20.96 14.65
CA LYS A 14 -23.98 -21.74 14.86
C LYS A 14 -24.54 -21.50 16.25
N PRO A 15 -25.60 -20.69 16.38
CA PRO A 15 -26.33 -20.58 17.63
C PRO A 15 -26.91 -21.94 18.05
N THR A 16 -26.92 -22.20 19.35
CA THR A 16 -27.47 -23.45 19.91
C THR A 16 -28.92 -23.23 20.33
N PHE A 17 -29.77 -24.17 19.99
CA PHE A 17 -31.17 -24.20 20.33
C PHE A 17 -31.48 -25.45 21.16
N THR A 18 -32.12 -25.27 22.29
CA THR A 18 -32.48 -26.37 23.19
C THR A 18 -33.99 -26.40 23.33
N PRO A 19 -34.64 -27.55 23.14
CA PRO A 19 -36.09 -27.69 23.34
C PRO A 19 -36.44 -27.45 24.81
N GLY A 20 -37.58 -26.81 25.05
CA GLY A 20 -38.07 -26.55 26.39
C GLY A 20 -38.44 -27.83 27.15
N ASN A 21 -38.83 -28.87 26.42
CA ASN A 21 -39.09 -30.24 26.95
C ASN A 21 -38.47 -31.27 25.98
N PRO A 22 -37.68 -32.22 26.49
CA PRO A 22 -37.10 -33.26 25.65
C PRO A 22 -38.09 -34.14 24.86
N ALA A 23 -39.33 -34.22 25.34
CA ALA A 23 -40.44 -34.89 24.64
C ALA A 23 -40.95 -34.12 23.40
N VAL A 24 -40.58 -32.86 23.24
CA VAL A 24 -40.91 -31.98 22.11
C VAL A 24 -39.59 -31.44 21.51
N PRO A 25 -38.93 -32.24 20.66
CA PRO A 25 -37.67 -31.82 20.10
C PRO A 25 -37.79 -30.63 19.14
N MET A 26 -36.66 -30.04 18.77
CA MET A 26 -36.59 -29.04 17.72
C MET A 26 -37.08 -29.64 16.39
N ASN A 27 -37.83 -28.85 15.63
CA ASN A 27 -38.34 -29.25 14.32
C ASN A 27 -37.26 -29.03 13.25
N ASP A 28 -36.67 -30.09 12.78
CA ASP A 28 -35.62 -30.04 11.73
C ASP A 28 -36.22 -29.92 10.33
N ASP A 29 -37.52 -30.18 10.15
CA ASP A 29 -38.23 -30.00 8.87
C ASP A 29 -38.55 -28.52 8.58
N THR A 30 -38.58 -27.67 9.62
CA THR A 30 -38.77 -26.24 9.46
C THR A 30 -37.42 -25.50 9.43
N PRO A 31 -37.02 -24.91 8.28
CA PRO A 31 -35.77 -24.18 8.15
C PRO A 31 -35.66 -23.02 9.13
N ALA A 32 -34.47 -22.80 9.65
CA ALA A 32 -34.17 -21.60 10.43
C ALA A 32 -34.27 -20.31 9.55
N THR A 33 -34.71 -19.22 10.18
CA THR A 33 -34.79 -17.91 9.54
C THR A 33 -34.26 -16.81 10.47
N PHE A 34 -34.05 -15.62 9.96
CA PHE A 34 -33.95 -14.43 10.80
C PHE A 34 -35.30 -14.00 11.32
N GLU A 35 -35.35 -13.03 12.26
CA GLU A 35 -36.60 -12.54 12.90
C GLU A 35 -37.64 -12.03 11.90
N ASP A 36 -37.18 -11.53 10.73
CA ASP A 36 -38.05 -11.04 9.65
C ASP A 36 -38.55 -12.15 8.70
N GLY A 37 -38.26 -13.41 9.03
CA GLY A 37 -38.63 -14.59 8.25
C GLY A 37 -37.75 -14.83 7.01
N LYS A 38 -36.71 -14.01 6.77
CA LYS A 38 -35.79 -14.17 5.66
C LYS A 38 -34.60 -15.04 6.04
N THR A 39 -33.90 -15.53 5.02
CA THR A 39 -32.65 -16.29 5.15
C THR A 39 -31.40 -15.46 4.85
N THR A 40 -31.56 -14.21 4.40
CA THR A 40 -30.46 -13.30 4.10
C THR A 40 -30.75 -11.90 4.66
N LYS A 41 -29.74 -11.28 5.25
CA LYS A 41 -29.81 -9.91 5.78
C LYS A 41 -28.53 -9.16 5.42
N THR A 42 -28.67 -8.06 4.67
CA THR A 42 -27.55 -7.16 4.34
C THR A 42 -27.59 -5.95 5.25
N VAL A 43 -26.44 -5.59 5.81
CA VAL A 43 -26.22 -4.37 6.61
C VAL A 43 -25.21 -3.52 5.83
N ASP A 44 -25.64 -2.33 5.42
CA ASP A 44 -24.83 -1.42 4.62
C ASP A 44 -23.54 -1.03 5.34
N GLY A 45 -22.42 -1.05 4.60
CA GLY A 45 -21.08 -0.78 5.13
C GLY A 45 -20.51 -1.85 6.08
N VAL A 46 -21.26 -2.93 6.36
CA VAL A 46 -20.85 -4.01 7.26
C VAL A 46 -20.70 -5.34 6.52
N GLY A 47 -21.73 -5.84 5.90
CA GLY A 47 -21.70 -7.13 5.22
C GLY A 47 -23.06 -7.80 5.08
N THR A 48 -23.05 -9.06 4.68
CA THR A 48 -24.24 -9.88 4.45
C THR A 48 -24.20 -11.12 5.31
N TYR A 49 -25.32 -11.39 5.98
CA TYR A 49 -25.58 -12.60 6.75
C TYR A 49 -26.49 -13.53 5.95
N THR A 50 -26.20 -14.81 5.98
CA THR A 50 -27.06 -15.86 5.44
C THR A 50 -27.23 -16.95 6.48
N VAL A 51 -28.45 -17.39 6.73
CA VAL A 51 -28.75 -18.49 7.66
C VAL A 51 -29.14 -19.73 6.86
N GLU A 52 -28.47 -20.84 7.17
CA GLU A 52 -28.75 -22.16 6.63
C GLU A 52 -29.94 -22.82 7.38
N PRO A 53 -30.62 -23.81 6.77
CA PRO A 53 -31.76 -24.48 7.39
C PRO A 53 -31.50 -25.03 8.82
N ASP A 54 -30.27 -25.43 9.11
CA ASP A 54 -29.85 -25.96 10.41
C ASP A 54 -29.52 -24.88 11.46
N GLY A 55 -29.65 -23.59 11.09
CA GLY A 55 -29.39 -22.45 11.96
C GLY A 55 -27.95 -21.96 11.91
N THR A 56 -27.07 -22.55 11.10
CA THR A 56 -25.71 -22.03 10.87
C THR A 56 -25.82 -20.69 10.13
N VAL A 57 -25.12 -19.69 10.63
CA VAL A 57 -25.06 -18.36 10.00
C VAL A 57 -23.70 -18.18 9.37
N THR A 58 -23.68 -17.77 8.12
CA THR A 58 -22.50 -17.29 7.42
C THR A 58 -22.55 -15.77 7.36
N PHE A 59 -21.45 -15.12 7.74
CA PHE A 59 -21.25 -13.68 7.64
C PHE A 59 -20.13 -13.36 6.66
N LYS A 60 -20.46 -12.62 5.62
CA LYS A 60 -19.52 -12.11 4.64
C LYS A 60 -19.36 -10.60 4.82
N PRO A 61 -18.27 -10.13 5.46
CA PRO A 61 -18.04 -8.70 5.65
C PRO A 61 -17.73 -8.00 4.31
N VAL A 62 -18.05 -6.70 4.22
CA VAL A 62 -17.46 -5.88 3.16
C VAL A 62 -15.95 -5.72 3.42
N PRO A 63 -15.11 -5.61 2.38
CA PRO A 63 -13.65 -5.59 2.53
C PRO A 63 -13.10 -4.53 3.50
N SER A 64 -13.78 -3.38 3.62
CA SER A 64 -13.36 -2.28 4.48
C SER A 64 -13.84 -2.39 5.94
N PHE A 65 -14.75 -3.32 6.26
CA PHE A 65 -15.32 -3.42 7.60
C PHE A 65 -14.35 -4.04 8.61
N VAL A 66 -14.24 -3.42 9.77
CA VAL A 66 -13.50 -3.92 10.95
C VAL A 66 -14.30 -3.60 12.22
N GLY A 67 -14.16 -4.44 13.23
CA GLY A 67 -14.83 -4.29 14.51
C GLY A 67 -15.95 -5.32 14.73
N GLU A 68 -16.72 -5.13 15.79
CA GLU A 68 -17.89 -5.96 16.07
C GLU A 68 -19.04 -5.58 15.14
N ALA A 69 -19.58 -6.56 14.42
CA ALA A 69 -20.69 -6.37 13.53
C ALA A 69 -22.04 -6.48 14.31
N PRO A 70 -23.10 -5.81 13.84
CA PRO A 70 -24.42 -5.93 14.45
C PRO A 70 -24.86 -7.39 14.55
N SER A 71 -25.35 -7.79 15.73
CA SER A 71 -25.88 -9.14 15.94
C SER A 71 -27.10 -9.39 15.06
N VAL A 72 -27.22 -10.63 14.58
CA VAL A 72 -28.45 -11.13 13.96
C VAL A 72 -29.11 -12.17 14.85
N THR A 73 -30.45 -12.20 14.86
CA THR A 73 -31.22 -13.17 15.64
C THR A 73 -31.73 -14.26 14.72
N VAL A 74 -31.37 -15.50 15.00
CA VAL A 74 -31.84 -16.71 14.32
C VAL A 74 -33.01 -17.25 15.08
N VAL A 75 -34.06 -17.65 14.37
CA VAL A 75 -35.31 -18.20 14.92
C VAL A 75 -35.46 -19.65 14.42
N ARG A 76 -35.76 -20.55 15.35
CA ARG A 76 -36.17 -21.93 15.08
C ARG A 76 -37.45 -22.23 15.87
N GLU A 77 -38.12 -23.32 15.55
CA GLU A 77 -39.28 -23.78 16.29
C GLU A 77 -39.16 -25.25 16.70
N ASP A 78 -39.88 -25.63 17.73
CA ASP A 78 -40.02 -27.02 18.15
C ASP A 78 -41.14 -27.74 17.36
N MET A 79 -41.36 -29.02 17.61
CA MET A 79 -42.40 -29.83 16.96
C MET A 79 -43.83 -29.36 17.24
N ASN A 80 -44.04 -28.48 18.21
CA ASN A 80 -45.33 -27.84 18.49
C ASN A 80 -45.47 -26.47 17.79
N GLY A 81 -44.45 -26.02 17.05
CA GLY A 81 -44.45 -24.70 16.43
C GLY A 81 -44.08 -23.56 17.40
N THR A 82 -43.56 -23.88 18.60
CA THR A 82 -43.11 -22.86 19.55
C THR A 82 -41.76 -22.33 19.13
N LYS A 83 -41.66 -21.01 18.94
CA LYS A 83 -40.45 -20.36 18.46
C LYS A 83 -39.46 -20.10 19.59
N VAL A 84 -38.17 -20.32 19.26
CA VAL A 84 -37.02 -19.96 20.09
C VAL A 84 -36.03 -19.18 19.22
N SER A 85 -35.33 -18.23 19.83
CA SER A 85 -34.39 -17.39 19.14
C SER A 85 -33.04 -17.36 19.85
N ALA A 86 -31.97 -17.20 19.05
CA ALA A 86 -30.61 -17.04 19.54
C ALA A 86 -29.80 -16.10 18.65
N LYS A 87 -28.88 -15.35 19.24
CA LYS A 87 -28.08 -14.37 18.53
C LYS A 87 -26.75 -14.95 17.99
N TYR A 88 -26.31 -14.36 16.88
CA TYR A 88 -24.94 -14.52 16.34
C TYR A 88 -24.31 -13.15 16.18
N THR A 89 -23.08 -12.99 16.68
CA THR A 89 -22.31 -11.73 16.65
C THR A 89 -20.91 -12.00 16.12
N PRO A 90 -20.58 -11.62 14.88
CA PRO A 90 -19.23 -11.73 14.36
C PRO A 90 -18.38 -10.50 14.72
N THR A 91 -17.08 -10.71 14.93
CA THR A 91 -16.08 -9.65 15.08
C THR A 91 -15.02 -9.78 13.99
N VAL A 92 -14.67 -8.66 13.34
CA VAL A 92 -13.68 -8.59 12.28
C VAL A 92 -12.43 -7.87 12.80
N THR A 93 -11.30 -8.57 12.80
CA THR A 93 -9.99 -8.01 13.17
C THR A 93 -9.32 -7.36 11.96
N PRO A 94 -8.67 -6.19 12.09
CA PRO A 94 -8.06 -5.50 10.97
C PRO A 94 -6.85 -6.26 10.42
N VAL A 95 -6.66 -6.18 9.10
CA VAL A 95 -5.44 -6.61 8.39
C VAL A 95 -4.74 -5.34 7.90
N ARG A 96 -3.45 -5.19 8.21
CA ARG A 96 -2.67 -3.99 7.90
C ARG A 96 -1.40 -4.36 7.14
N PRO A 97 -1.32 -4.06 5.84
CA PRO A 97 -0.07 -4.17 5.09
C PRO A 97 0.94 -3.13 5.58
N THR A 98 2.22 -3.41 5.36
CA THR A 98 3.33 -2.53 5.72
C THR A 98 4.18 -2.17 4.50
N GLY A 99 4.94 -1.07 4.60
CA GLY A 99 5.89 -0.65 3.60
C GLY A 99 7.26 -0.36 4.23
N GLU A 100 8.33 -0.74 3.54
CA GLU A 100 9.71 -0.47 3.92
C GLU A 100 10.31 0.57 3.00
N GLU A 101 10.97 1.55 3.61
CA GLU A 101 11.63 2.64 2.90
C GLU A 101 12.85 2.14 2.11
N VAL A 102 13.17 2.84 1.02
CA VAL A 102 14.36 2.58 0.21
C VAL A 102 15.09 3.88 -0.09
N THR A 103 16.40 3.80 -0.17
CA THR A 103 17.28 4.90 -0.58
C THR A 103 18.07 4.50 -1.82
N SER A 104 18.53 5.50 -2.56
CA SER A 104 19.53 5.31 -3.61
C SER A 104 20.60 6.40 -3.51
N GLU A 105 21.76 6.14 -4.09
CA GLU A 105 22.85 7.09 -4.17
C GLU A 105 23.55 6.98 -5.54
N ASP A 106 23.75 8.12 -6.19
CA ASP A 106 24.49 8.20 -7.44
C ASP A 106 25.10 9.59 -7.62
N ILE A 107 25.99 9.74 -8.60
CA ILE A 107 26.67 11.00 -8.90
C ILE A 107 25.71 12.02 -9.54
N GLN A 108 26.08 13.29 -9.44
CA GLN A 108 25.36 14.43 -9.98
C GLN A 108 24.98 14.25 -11.46
N GLY A 109 23.71 14.52 -11.79
CA GLY A 109 23.15 14.40 -13.13
C GLY A 109 22.69 12.98 -13.53
N LYS A 110 22.95 11.94 -12.74
CA LYS A 110 22.50 10.58 -13.02
C LYS A 110 21.08 10.33 -12.53
N THR A 111 20.31 9.69 -13.40
CA THR A 111 18.98 9.17 -13.02
C THR A 111 19.11 8.02 -12.05
N GLN A 112 18.32 8.03 -10.99
CA GLN A 112 18.31 7.02 -9.95
C GLN A 112 16.96 6.29 -9.90
N THR A 113 16.97 5.07 -9.41
CA THR A 113 15.75 4.30 -9.18
C THR A 113 15.75 3.68 -7.79
N GLY A 114 14.55 3.53 -7.24
CA GLY A 114 14.35 2.80 -5.99
C GLY A 114 12.97 2.18 -5.95
N LYS A 115 12.86 0.99 -5.38
CA LYS A 115 11.59 0.27 -5.24
C LYS A 115 11.33 -0.04 -3.78
N PRO A 116 10.46 0.74 -3.10
CA PRO A 116 10.00 0.39 -1.77
C PRO A 116 9.34 -0.99 -1.75
N THR A 117 9.55 -1.74 -0.68
CA THR A 117 8.96 -3.06 -0.50
C THR A 117 7.66 -2.95 0.27
N PHE A 118 6.64 -3.70 -0.16
CA PHE A 118 5.35 -3.75 0.51
C PHE A 118 5.03 -5.20 0.87
N THR A 119 4.64 -5.40 2.13
CA THR A 119 4.33 -6.72 2.67
C THR A 119 2.87 -6.73 3.11
N GLU A 120 2.14 -7.76 2.70
CA GLU A 120 0.77 -7.99 3.16
C GLU A 120 0.69 -8.15 4.68
N GLY A 121 -0.38 -7.65 5.27
CA GLY A 121 -0.64 -7.82 6.71
C GLY A 121 -1.05 -9.23 7.09
N ASP A 122 -1.53 -9.99 6.12
CA ASP A 122 -1.90 -11.40 6.24
C ASP A 122 -1.86 -12.07 4.86
N PRO A 123 -1.31 -13.30 4.73
CA PRO A 123 -1.21 -14.02 3.45
C PRO A 123 -2.54 -14.26 2.73
N VAL A 124 -3.67 -14.26 3.46
CA VAL A 124 -5.00 -14.40 2.85
C VAL A 124 -5.53 -13.09 2.25
N VAL A 125 -4.88 -11.98 2.53
CA VAL A 125 -5.18 -10.65 1.99
C VAL A 125 -3.91 -10.08 1.35
N PRO A 126 -3.51 -10.58 0.17
CA PRO A 126 -2.29 -10.13 -0.50
C PRO A 126 -2.40 -8.68 -0.97
N MET A 127 -1.24 -8.10 -1.32
CA MET A 127 -1.21 -6.81 -2.01
C MET A 127 -1.98 -6.89 -3.33
N ASP A 128 -2.69 -5.83 -3.69
CA ASP A 128 -3.48 -5.79 -4.93
C ASP A 128 -2.64 -5.27 -6.11
N ASP A 129 -2.09 -6.17 -6.91
CA ASP A 129 -1.31 -5.84 -8.09
C ASP A 129 -2.16 -5.28 -9.26
N SER A 130 -3.49 -5.37 -9.18
CA SER A 130 -4.39 -4.76 -10.16
C SER A 130 -4.58 -3.25 -9.94
N VAL A 131 -4.21 -2.73 -8.77
CA VAL A 131 -4.25 -1.30 -8.44
C VAL A 131 -2.84 -0.73 -8.57
N PRO A 132 -2.59 0.17 -9.53
CA PRO A 132 -1.27 0.79 -9.71
C PRO A 132 -0.81 1.56 -8.47
N ALA A 133 0.50 1.53 -8.20
CA ALA A 133 1.10 2.38 -7.19
C ALA A 133 0.98 3.86 -7.56
N THR A 134 0.82 4.72 -6.56
CA THR A 134 0.78 6.18 -6.71
C THR A 134 1.60 6.85 -5.61
N PHE A 135 1.83 8.14 -5.74
CA PHE A 135 2.26 8.95 -4.61
C PHE A 135 1.08 9.24 -3.65
N GLU A 136 1.35 9.80 -2.47
CA GLU A 136 0.33 10.09 -1.44
C GLU A 136 -0.82 10.96 -1.93
N ASP A 137 -0.53 11.88 -2.88
CA ASP A 137 -1.52 12.77 -3.49
C ASP A 137 -2.31 12.13 -4.65
N GLY A 138 -2.06 10.84 -4.92
CA GLY A 138 -2.67 10.08 -6.01
C GLY A 138 -2.01 10.30 -7.38
N SER A 139 -1.01 11.17 -7.48
CA SER A 139 -0.25 11.38 -8.72
C SER A 139 0.75 10.26 -8.98
N THR A 140 1.24 10.18 -10.23
CA THR A 140 2.34 9.29 -10.63
C THR A 140 3.60 10.04 -11.00
N THR A 141 3.56 11.38 -10.97
CA THR A 141 4.71 12.24 -11.26
C THR A 141 4.69 13.43 -10.30
N LYS A 142 5.87 13.76 -9.75
CA LYS A 142 6.06 14.89 -8.85
C LYS A 142 7.36 15.60 -9.16
N THR A 143 7.28 16.88 -9.51
CA THR A 143 8.44 17.75 -9.72
C THR A 143 8.65 18.64 -8.49
N ILE A 144 9.87 18.64 -7.97
CA ILE A 144 10.31 19.50 -6.87
C ILE A 144 11.31 20.49 -7.45
N PRO A 145 10.97 21.79 -7.55
CA PRO A 145 11.87 22.80 -8.13
C PRO A 145 13.20 22.86 -7.39
N GLY A 146 14.30 22.91 -8.14
CA GLY A 146 15.66 22.90 -7.61
C GLY A 146 16.17 21.52 -7.18
N GLU A 147 15.35 20.47 -7.27
CA GLU A 147 15.73 19.11 -6.91
C GLU A 147 15.64 18.15 -8.10
N GLY A 148 14.46 18.02 -8.72
CA GLY A 148 14.26 17.12 -9.85
C GLY A 148 12.83 16.62 -9.98
N THR A 149 12.66 15.58 -10.79
CA THR A 149 11.36 14.96 -11.07
C THR A 149 11.35 13.49 -10.67
N TYR A 150 10.33 13.10 -9.91
CA TYR A 150 10.03 11.75 -9.50
C TYR A 150 8.86 11.19 -10.32
N THR A 151 8.98 9.94 -10.77
CA THR A 151 7.87 9.20 -11.37
C THR A 151 7.76 7.84 -10.72
N VAL A 152 6.53 7.34 -10.52
CA VAL A 152 6.29 6.01 -9.98
C VAL A 152 5.62 5.14 -11.04
N ALA A 153 6.18 3.95 -11.25
CA ALA A 153 5.62 2.92 -12.11
C ALA A 153 4.50 2.14 -11.38
N PRO A 154 3.60 1.45 -12.11
CA PRO A 154 2.52 0.68 -11.51
C PRO A 154 2.96 -0.33 -10.44
N ASP A 155 4.17 -0.87 -10.56
CA ASP A 155 4.75 -1.85 -9.62
C ASP A 155 5.38 -1.23 -8.37
N GLY A 156 5.35 0.12 -8.25
CA GLY A 156 5.94 0.88 -7.15
C GLY A 156 7.39 1.29 -7.34
N THR A 157 8.01 0.96 -8.47
CA THR A 157 9.36 1.45 -8.79
C THR A 157 9.34 2.96 -9.02
N VAL A 158 10.15 3.70 -8.28
CA VAL A 158 10.31 5.14 -8.44
C VAL A 158 11.57 5.43 -9.28
N THR A 159 11.44 6.30 -10.26
CA THR A 159 12.55 6.88 -11.01
C THR A 159 12.69 8.34 -10.59
N PHE A 160 13.90 8.76 -10.25
CA PHE A 160 14.27 10.14 -9.95
C PHE A 160 15.24 10.68 -10.99
N VAL A 161 14.86 11.76 -11.64
CA VAL A 161 15.71 12.52 -12.57
C VAL A 161 16.09 13.83 -11.88
N PRO A 162 17.33 13.96 -11.36
CA PRO A 162 17.75 15.18 -10.68
C PRO A 162 17.89 16.37 -11.67
N GLU A 163 17.71 17.58 -11.19
CA GLU A 163 18.20 18.76 -11.90
C GLU A 163 19.72 18.74 -11.92
N LYS A 164 20.32 19.27 -13.00
CA LYS A 164 21.79 19.23 -13.22
C LYS A 164 22.61 19.85 -12.06
N SER A 165 22.05 20.86 -11.41
CA SER A 165 22.69 21.55 -10.28
C SER A 165 22.42 20.91 -8.92
N PHE A 166 21.48 19.96 -8.83
CA PHE A 166 21.10 19.39 -7.56
C PHE A 166 22.17 18.44 -7.02
N THR A 167 22.50 18.61 -5.73
CA THR A 167 23.40 17.72 -4.97
C THR A 167 22.88 17.56 -3.54
N GLY A 168 23.28 16.46 -2.90
CA GLY A 168 22.88 16.13 -1.54
C GLY A 168 21.64 15.23 -1.47
N LYS A 169 21.06 15.15 -0.29
CA LYS A 169 19.90 14.30 -0.02
C LYS A 169 18.63 14.94 -0.54
N GLY A 170 17.90 14.22 -1.39
CA GLY A 170 16.60 14.66 -1.89
C GLY A 170 15.50 14.65 -0.82
N THR A 171 14.45 15.42 -1.06
CA THR A 171 13.24 15.43 -0.22
C THR A 171 12.59 14.04 -0.18
N GLY A 172 12.67 13.33 -1.30
CA GLY A 172 12.04 12.03 -1.49
C GLY A 172 10.54 12.11 -1.70
N VAL A 173 9.95 10.95 -1.99
CA VAL A 173 8.51 10.78 -2.24
C VAL A 173 8.00 9.55 -1.51
N THR A 174 6.74 9.58 -1.09
CA THR A 174 6.07 8.44 -0.48
C THR A 174 5.21 7.72 -1.51
N VAL A 175 5.50 6.44 -1.71
CA VAL A 175 4.73 5.54 -2.56
C VAL A 175 3.64 4.88 -1.75
N VAL A 176 2.45 4.77 -2.33
CA VAL A 176 1.27 4.13 -1.71
C VAL A 176 0.85 2.94 -2.57
N ARG A 177 0.61 1.81 -1.92
CA ARG A 177 -0.04 0.63 -2.49
C ARG A 177 -1.19 0.18 -1.59
N VAL A 178 -2.07 -0.66 -2.12
CA VAL A 178 -3.21 -1.21 -1.36
C VAL A 178 -3.19 -2.73 -1.38
N ASP A 179 -3.77 -3.34 -0.37
CA ASP A 179 -4.09 -4.76 -0.35
C ASP A 179 -5.45 -5.07 -1.02
N LYS A 180 -5.82 -6.35 -1.09
CA LYS A 180 -7.12 -6.78 -1.67
C LYS A 180 -8.35 -6.29 -0.90
N ASN A 181 -8.19 -5.78 0.31
CA ASN A 181 -9.25 -5.12 1.08
C ASN A 181 -9.30 -3.60 0.82
N GLY A 182 -8.36 -3.04 0.03
CA GLY A 182 -8.22 -1.61 -0.18
C GLY A 182 -7.51 -0.89 0.97
N THR A 183 -6.89 -1.64 1.91
CA THR A 183 -6.10 -1.04 3.00
C THR A 183 -4.77 -0.54 2.46
N LYS A 184 -4.43 0.71 2.75
CA LYS A 184 -3.22 1.36 2.25
C LYS A 184 -1.99 0.99 3.08
N ALA A 185 -0.87 0.76 2.37
CA ALA A 185 0.48 0.81 2.90
C ALA A 185 1.25 1.92 2.21
N SER A 186 2.17 2.56 2.91
CA SER A 186 3.01 3.62 2.38
C SER A 186 4.48 3.37 2.74
N ALA A 187 5.38 3.76 1.84
CA ALA A 187 6.83 3.68 2.05
C ALA A 187 7.54 4.79 1.28
N LYS A 188 8.60 5.34 1.88
CA LYS A 188 9.34 6.46 1.32
C LYS A 188 10.50 5.98 0.44
N TYR A 189 10.71 6.65 -0.68
CA TYR A 189 11.94 6.60 -1.47
C TYR A 189 12.68 7.92 -1.30
N THR A 190 14.00 7.85 -1.01
CA THR A 190 14.85 9.04 -0.84
C THR A 190 16.18 8.86 -1.58
N PRO A 191 16.42 9.63 -2.65
CA PRO A 191 17.71 9.62 -3.35
C PRO A 191 18.74 10.51 -2.66
N THR A 192 20.01 10.22 -2.85
CA THR A 192 21.14 11.09 -2.53
C THR A 192 21.97 11.31 -3.78
N VAL A 193 22.33 12.56 -4.07
CA VAL A 193 23.14 12.93 -5.23
C VAL A 193 24.52 13.40 -4.76
N ILE A 194 25.56 12.66 -5.15
CA ILE A 194 26.94 12.95 -4.82
C ILE A 194 27.45 14.05 -5.76
N PRO A 195 28.01 15.17 -5.27
CA PRO A 195 28.53 16.24 -6.11
C PRO A 195 29.72 15.76 -6.95
N VAL A 196 29.81 16.26 -8.19
CA VAL A 196 30.94 16.08 -9.08
C VAL A 196 31.60 17.43 -9.28
N THR A 197 32.88 17.55 -8.85
CA THR A 197 33.62 18.81 -8.90
C THR A 197 34.79 18.66 -9.89
N PRO A 198 34.77 19.38 -11.03
CA PRO A 198 35.89 19.43 -11.94
C PRO A 198 37.11 20.15 -11.32
N THR A 199 38.28 19.85 -11.80
CA THR A 199 39.53 20.50 -11.39
C THR A 199 40.23 21.15 -12.58
N ALA A 200 41.13 22.10 -12.33
CA ALA A 200 41.93 22.72 -13.34
C ALA A 200 43.39 22.80 -12.89
N ASP A 201 44.29 22.54 -13.85
CA ASP A 201 45.73 22.72 -13.68
C ASP A 201 46.17 24.00 -14.39
N PRO A 202 47.02 24.84 -13.74
CA PRO A 202 47.51 26.06 -14.35
C PRO A 202 48.43 25.77 -15.52
N ALA A 203 48.48 26.68 -16.47
CA ALA A 203 49.51 26.68 -17.53
C ALA A 203 50.55 27.75 -17.25
N GLU A 204 51.79 27.41 -17.45
CA GLU A 204 52.90 28.35 -17.35
C GLU A 204 53.54 28.55 -18.74
N SER A 205 54.04 29.75 -18.97
CA SER A 205 54.82 30.05 -20.18
C SER A 205 55.98 30.94 -19.82
N THR A 206 57.10 30.73 -20.52
CA THR A 206 58.33 31.53 -20.35
C THR A 206 58.79 32.01 -21.74
N GLY A 207 59.02 33.28 -21.88
CA GLY A 207 59.46 33.89 -23.11
C GLY A 207 60.34 35.12 -22.87
N VAL A 208 61.03 35.60 -23.94
CA VAL A 208 61.83 36.80 -23.86
C VAL A 208 60.95 38.05 -23.92
N GLN A 209 61.52 39.17 -23.43
CA GLN A 209 60.83 40.47 -23.41
C GLN A 209 60.28 40.85 -24.80
N GLY A 210 59.01 41.22 -24.87
CA GLY A 210 58.34 41.68 -26.11
C GLY A 210 57.80 40.57 -27.00
N GLN A 211 57.95 39.29 -26.61
CA GLN A 211 57.36 38.12 -27.30
C GLN A 211 55.97 37.78 -26.73
N GLU A 212 55.05 37.54 -27.63
CA GLU A 212 53.74 37.02 -27.27
C GLU A 212 53.90 35.60 -26.68
N GLN A 213 53.19 35.32 -25.61
CA GLN A 213 53.21 34.04 -24.97
C GLN A 213 51.77 33.47 -24.88
N THR A 214 51.66 32.19 -25.05
CA THR A 214 50.37 31.48 -24.92
C THR A 214 50.48 30.40 -23.84
N GLY A 215 49.40 30.21 -23.11
CA GLY A 215 49.25 29.13 -22.14
C GLY A 215 47.85 28.53 -22.26
N LYS A 216 47.73 27.22 -22.15
CA LYS A 216 46.44 26.51 -22.15
C LYS A 216 46.31 25.74 -20.84
N PRO A 217 45.56 26.24 -19.85
CA PRO A 217 45.22 25.46 -18.67
C PRO A 217 44.50 24.16 -19.06
N THR A 218 44.72 23.10 -18.27
CA THR A 218 44.04 21.83 -18.46
C THR A 218 42.87 21.74 -17.48
N PHE A 219 41.70 21.36 -17.99
CA PHE A 219 40.50 21.14 -17.20
C PHE A 219 40.21 19.66 -17.17
N ASN A 220 40.01 19.12 -15.96
CA ASN A 220 39.76 17.70 -15.74
C ASN A 220 38.35 17.53 -15.18
N PRO A 221 37.52 16.62 -15.70
CA PRO A 221 36.25 16.31 -15.12
C PRO A 221 36.42 15.71 -13.71
N GLY A 222 35.55 16.06 -12.79
CA GLY A 222 35.60 15.48 -11.44
C GLY A 222 35.24 13.98 -11.43
N ASN A 223 34.55 13.55 -12.47
CA ASN A 223 34.22 12.16 -12.74
C ASN A 223 34.17 11.92 -14.25
N PRO A 224 34.80 10.85 -14.80
CA PRO A 224 34.78 10.55 -16.23
C PRO A 224 33.40 10.39 -16.85
N GLU A 225 32.41 10.02 -16.06
CA GLU A 225 31.00 9.86 -16.51
C GLU A 225 30.29 11.20 -16.67
N VAL A 226 30.88 12.31 -16.16
CA VAL A 226 30.39 13.68 -16.29
C VAL A 226 31.49 14.51 -16.95
N PRO A 227 31.65 14.43 -18.28
CA PRO A 227 32.70 15.13 -18.98
C PRO A 227 32.53 16.66 -18.93
N MET A 228 33.61 17.38 -19.21
CA MET A 228 33.55 18.84 -19.40
C MET A 228 32.63 19.16 -20.57
N ASP A 229 31.87 20.24 -20.44
CA ASP A 229 30.97 20.73 -21.49
C ASP A 229 31.78 21.68 -22.42
N ASP A 230 32.30 21.14 -23.51
CA ASP A 230 33.08 21.90 -24.50
C ASP A 230 32.22 22.90 -25.31
N SER A 231 30.88 22.85 -25.17
CA SER A 231 30.00 23.83 -25.80
C SER A 231 29.96 25.18 -25.05
N VAL A 232 30.43 25.18 -23.78
CA VAL A 232 30.52 26.39 -22.96
C VAL A 232 31.93 26.95 -23.04
N PRO A 233 32.12 28.19 -23.59
CA PRO A 233 33.43 28.83 -23.68
C PRO A 233 34.08 29.03 -22.30
N ALA A 234 35.42 28.85 -22.25
CA ALA A 234 36.20 29.25 -21.08
C ALA A 234 36.13 30.78 -20.89
N THR A 235 35.95 31.24 -19.65
CA THR A 235 35.90 32.66 -19.28
C THR A 235 37.02 33.02 -18.30
#